data_471d4fbcce57d4674580e7d366220a1c
#
_entry.id   471d4fbcce57d4674580e7d366220a1c
#
_cell.length_a   1.000
_cell.length_b   1.000
_cell.length_c   1.000
_cell.angle_alpha   90.00
_cell.angle_beta   90.00
_cell.angle_gamma   90.00
#
_symmetry.space_group_name_H-M   'P 1'
#
loop_
_entity.id
_entity.type
_entity.pdbx_description
1 polymer ?
#
loop_
_entity_poly.entity_id
_entity_poly.type
_entity_poly.pdbx_seq_one_letter_code
_entity_poly.pdbx_strand_id
1 'polypeptide(L)'
;MSATEGTFDFGTLLVGTVAVSLSVSMVLLILKRLLRGQNVVAADSHSPVSWTGTDVCVAFMIMIGMQLGGVILIRSFVGPSIETRPVDLAASICSTVCAVVCTIGFFLKRGATLSMLGLSLLHWRQDAWRAIAGLALVVAPLLTLAGVLDSFVPYHHPIIDFLKAHQDATVTAMIVLSAVVVVPIAEELLFRRILQGWLETREAQRSGWEGPLPMTSYSKGWGSIAVASLCFGLAHYGQGAAWIPLTLFGMVLGWSVSQTGRLFSAILLHGAFNCVSVVICLLQNNQAS
;
A
#
# COMPACT_ATOMS: atom_id res chain seq x y z
N MET A 1 -28.68 -25.66 21.58
CA MET A 1 -27.22 -25.51 21.57
C MET A 1 -26.67 -26.47 20.52
N SER A 2 -26.59 -26.03 19.28
CA SER A 2 -25.90 -26.76 18.21
C SER A 2 -24.54 -26.11 18.05
N ALA A 3 -23.48 -26.79 18.46
CA ALA A 3 -22.12 -26.42 18.15
C ALA A 3 -21.96 -26.54 16.63
N THR A 4 -21.90 -25.42 15.93
CA THR A 4 -21.37 -25.36 14.57
C THR A 4 -19.87 -25.61 14.71
N GLU A 5 -19.45 -26.90 14.59
CA GLU A 5 -18.05 -27.25 14.36
C GLU A 5 -17.61 -26.52 13.10
N GLY A 6 -16.77 -25.49 13.27
CA GLY A 6 -16.13 -24.79 12.18
C GLY A 6 -15.23 -25.78 11.44
N THR A 7 -15.74 -26.40 10.40
CA THR A 7 -14.92 -27.16 9.44
C THR A 7 -13.99 -26.16 8.76
N PHE A 8 -12.75 -26.09 9.22
CA PHE A 8 -11.70 -25.38 8.49
C PHE A 8 -11.61 -25.99 7.08
N ASP A 9 -11.96 -25.20 6.08
CA ASP A 9 -11.87 -25.65 4.70
C ASP A 9 -10.40 -25.94 4.33
N PHE A 10 -10.19 -27.08 3.65
CA PHE A 10 -8.87 -27.52 3.20
C PHE A 10 -8.13 -26.44 2.41
N GLY A 11 -8.84 -25.65 1.58
CA GLY A 11 -8.27 -24.55 0.82
C GLY A 11 -7.71 -23.45 1.71
N THR A 12 -8.46 -23.00 2.70
CA THR A 12 -8.03 -21.99 3.67
C THR A 12 -6.83 -22.49 4.49
N LEU A 13 -6.84 -23.73 4.93
CA LEU A 13 -5.74 -24.34 5.67
C LEU A 13 -4.47 -24.42 4.80
N LEU A 14 -4.60 -24.82 3.54
CA LEU A 14 -3.50 -24.91 2.59
C LEU A 14 -2.87 -23.54 2.33
N VAL A 15 -3.70 -22.52 2.01
CA VAL A 15 -3.22 -21.15 1.79
C VAL A 15 -2.51 -20.60 3.03
N GLY A 16 -3.08 -20.80 4.22
CA GLY A 16 -2.46 -20.39 5.48
C GLY A 16 -1.11 -21.06 5.72
N THR A 17 -1.03 -22.39 5.51
CA THR A 17 0.22 -23.15 5.67
C THR A 17 1.30 -22.70 4.70
N VAL A 18 0.94 -22.46 3.43
CA VAL A 18 1.88 -21.95 2.42
C VAL A 18 2.36 -20.56 2.80
N ALA A 19 1.47 -19.66 3.20
CA ALA A 19 1.82 -18.30 3.60
C ALA A 19 2.80 -18.30 4.79
N VAL A 20 2.51 -19.09 5.84
CA VAL A 20 3.40 -19.23 7.01
C VAL A 20 4.77 -19.79 6.60
N SER A 21 4.78 -20.86 5.80
CA SER A 21 6.01 -21.50 5.34
C SER A 21 6.89 -20.53 4.53
N LEU A 22 6.29 -19.71 3.65
CA LEU A 22 6.99 -18.69 2.90
C LEU A 22 7.56 -17.59 3.81
N SER A 23 6.77 -17.11 4.78
CA SER A 23 7.22 -16.08 5.71
C SER A 23 8.36 -16.58 6.59
N VAL A 24 8.28 -17.79 7.14
CA VAL A 24 9.36 -18.40 7.93
C VAL A 24 10.62 -18.58 7.08
N SER A 25 10.49 -19.10 5.86
CA SER A 25 11.62 -19.27 4.95
C SER A 25 12.30 -17.95 4.62
N MET A 26 11.53 -16.89 4.40
CA MET A 26 12.06 -15.55 4.13
C MET A 26 12.80 -14.97 5.35
N VAL A 27 12.22 -15.10 6.56
CA VAL A 27 12.89 -14.68 7.80
C VAL A 27 14.21 -15.40 7.98
N LEU A 28 14.26 -16.72 7.78
CA LEU A 28 15.49 -17.52 7.89
C LEU A 28 16.54 -17.09 6.84
N LEU A 29 16.12 -16.78 5.61
CA LEU A 29 17.03 -16.24 4.58
C LEU A 29 17.61 -14.88 4.96
N ILE A 30 16.78 -13.98 5.51
CA ILE A 30 17.20 -12.66 5.99
C ILE A 30 18.20 -12.82 7.14
N LEU A 31 17.87 -13.63 8.14
CA LEU A 31 18.78 -13.91 9.26
C LEU A 31 20.11 -14.49 8.79
N LYS A 32 20.08 -15.46 7.87
CA LYS A 32 21.30 -16.04 7.29
C LYS A 32 22.17 -14.99 6.59
N ARG A 33 21.56 -14.03 5.85
CA ARG A 33 22.30 -12.93 5.22
C ARG A 33 22.90 -11.99 6.26
N LEU A 34 22.12 -11.59 7.27
CA LEU A 34 22.59 -10.72 8.35
C LEU A 34 23.74 -11.35 9.13
N LEU A 35 23.66 -12.63 9.48
CA LEU A 35 24.72 -13.37 10.17
C LEU A 35 26.01 -13.48 9.34
N ARG A 36 25.89 -13.37 8.01
CA ARG A 36 27.03 -13.34 7.08
C ARG A 36 27.55 -11.93 6.79
N GLY A 37 27.02 -10.90 7.44
CA GLY A 37 27.35 -9.50 7.18
C GLY A 37 26.93 -9.02 5.79
N GLN A 38 25.98 -9.71 5.14
CA GLN A 38 25.47 -9.36 3.80
C GLN A 38 24.27 -8.42 3.91
N ASN A 39 24.18 -7.46 3.00
CA ASN A 39 23.01 -6.61 2.90
C ASN A 39 21.78 -7.44 2.50
N VAL A 40 20.66 -7.21 3.18
CA VAL A 40 19.39 -7.87 2.89
C VAL A 40 18.87 -7.45 1.51
N VAL A 41 19.00 -6.17 1.20
CA VAL A 41 18.67 -5.58 -0.11
C VAL A 41 19.86 -4.74 -0.57
N ALA A 42 20.18 -4.83 -1.86
CA ALA A 42 21.14 -3.90 -2.45
C ALA A 42 20.51 -2.50 -2.49
N ALA A 43 21.15 -1.53 -1.90
CA ALA A 43 20.73 -0.15 -1.95
C ALA A 43 21.22 0.49 -3.25
N ASP A 44 20.33 1.23 -3.92
CA ASP A 44 20.67 2.04 -5.09
C ASP A 44 20.68 3.52 -4.65
N SER A 45 21.79 4.20 -4.86
CA SER A 45 21.90 5.62 -4.51
C SER A 45 20.92 6.47 -5.34
N HIS A 46 20.21 7.37 -4.67
CA HIS A 46 19.30 8.32 -5.32
C HIS A 46 19.40 9.70 -4.69
N SER A 47 19.04 10.71 -5.44
CA SER A 47 19.11 12.11 -4.98
C SER A 47 17.96 12.42 -4.02
N PRO A 48 18.22 13.30 -3.02
CA PRO A 48 17.18 13.97 -2.27
C PRO A 48 16.14 14.63 -3.19
N VAL A 49 14.92 14.74 -2.73
CA VAL A 49 13.86 15.36 -3.52
C VAL A 49 13.91 16.89 -3.45
N SER A 50 13.42 17.56 -4.50
CA SER A 50 13.46 19.04 -4.61
C SER A 50 12.22 19.75 -4.06
N TRP A 51 11.13 19.00 -3.80
CA TRP A 51 9.87 19.61 -3.36
C TRP A 51 9.82 19.91 -1.87
N THR A 52 8.95 20.84 -1.52
CA THR A 52 8.77 21.40 -0.17
C THR A 52 7.58 20.76 0.55
N GLY A 53 7.44 21.01 1.86
CA GLY A 53 6.26 20.60 2.63
C GLY A 53 4.96 21.19 2.09
N THR A 54 5.01 22.41 1.52
CA THR A 54 3.85 23.01 0.85
C THR A 54 3.43 22.20 -0.38
N ASP A 55 4.39 21.72 -1.17
CA ASP A 55 4.10 20.86 -2.33
C ASP A 55 3.49 19.53 -1.90
N VAL A 56 3.94 18.96 -0.75
CA VAL A 56 3.32 17.79 -0.14
C VAL A 56 1.86 18.07 0.23
N CYS A 57 1.57 19.18 0.91
CA CYS A 57 0.20 19.56 1.25
C CYS A 57 -0.68 19.72 0.00
N VAL A 58 -0.16 20.34 -1.05
CA VAL A 58 -0.87 20.50 -2.34
C VAL A 58 -1.19 19.13 -2.94
N ALA A 59 -0.26 18.17 -2.91
CA ALA A 59 -0.51 16.82 -3.41
C ALA A 59 -1.66 16.13 -2.65
N PHE A 60 -1.68 16.22 -1.32
CA PHE A 60 -2.80 15.70 -0.52
C PHE A 60 -4.12 16.40 -0.85
N MET A 61 -4.10 17.74 -1.04
CA MET A 61 -5.30 18.49 -1.43
C MET A 61 -5.80 18.08 -2.82
N ILE A 62 -4.91 17.84 -3.80
CA ILE A 62 -5.29 17.32 -5.12
C ILE A 62 -5.99 15.96 -4.96
N MET A 63 -5.39 15.03 -4.21
CA MET A 63 -5.94 13.68 -4.02
C MET A 63 -7.32 13.72 -3.36
N ILE A 64 -7.45 14.42 -2.24
CA ILE A 64 -8.72 14.54 -1.50
C ILE A 64 -9.76 15.33 -2.34
N GLY A 65 -9.35 16.44 -2.93
CA GLY A 65 -10.25 17.30 -3.71
C GLY A 65 -10.82 16.60 -4.95
N MET A 66 -9.99 15.81 -5.65
CA MET A 66 -10.46 15.04 -6.81
C MET A 66 -11.42 13.92 -6.39
N GLN A 67 -11.17 13.24 -5.27
CA GLN A 67 -12.07 12.21 -4.74
C GLN A 67 -13.43 12.81 -4.34
N LEU A 68 -13.42 13.88 -3.55
CA LEU A 68 -14.65 14.58 -3.14
C LEU A 68 -15.39 15.16 -4.35
N GLY A 69 -14.65 15.81 -5.26
CA GLY A 69 -15.21 16.37 -6.49
C GLY A 69 -15.86 15.31 -7.38
N GLY A 70 -15.23 14.15 -7.52
CA GLY A 70 -15.78 13.02 -8.27
C GLY A 70 -17.08 12.48 -7.66
N VAL A 71 -17.14 12.32 -6.34
CA VAL A 71 -18.36 11.92 -5.64
C VAL A 71 -19.46 12.96 -5.79
N ILE A 72 -19.17 14.24 -5.62
CA ILE A 72 -20.13 15.33 -5.77
C ILE A 72 -20.66 15.35 -7.22
N LEU A 73 -19.76 15.28 -8.20
CA LEU A 73 -20.11 15.31 -9.61
C LEU A 73 -21.05 14.17 -9.97
N ILE A 74 -20.69 12.91 -9.64
CA ILE A 74 -21.54 11.77 -10.00
C ILE A 74 -22.91 11.85 -9.34
N ARG A 75 -22.98 12.26 -8.08
CA ARG A 75 -24.23 12.38 -7.33
C ARG A 75 -25.12 13.51 -7.83
N SER A 76 -24.55 14.55 -8.44
CA SER A 76 -25.33 15.61 -9.09
C SER A 76 -26.07 15.12 -10.35
N PHE A 77 -25.53 14.10 -11.04
CA PHE A 77 -26.18 13.51 -12.23
C PHE A 77 -27.10 12.34 -11.91
N VAL A 78 -26.73 11.49 -10.96
CA VAL A 78 -27.40 10.20 -10.71
C VAL A 78 -28.34 10.28 -9.49
N GLY A 79 -28.33 11.41 -8.77
CA GLY A 79 -29.11 11.65 -7.57
C GLY A 79 -28.49 11.07 -6.29
N PRO A 80 -28.96 11.51 -5.12
CA PRO A 80 -28.47 11.04 -3.83
C PRO A 80 -28.86 9.57 -3.62
N SER A 81 -27.92 8.78 -3.08
CA SER A 81 -28.16 7.42 -2.62
C SER A 81 -27.37 7.20 -1.35
N ILE A 82 -27.95 6.47 -0.39
CA ILE A 82 -27.24 6.03 0.82
C ILE A 82 -26.35 4.84 0.49
N GLU A 83 -26.79 3.99 -0.45
CA GLU A 83 -26.03 2.81 -0.86
C GLU A 83 -25.01 3.15 -1.96
N THR A 84 -23.85 2.53 -1.89
CA THR A 84 -22.82 2.61 -2.94
C THR A 84 -23.29 1.82 -4.16
N ARG A 85 -23.19 2.42 -5.34
CA ARG A 85 -23.60 1.82 -6.62
C ARG A 85 -22.36 1.53 -7.49
N PRO A 86 -22.44 0.65 -8.48
CA PRO A 86 -21.34 0.41 -9.42
C PRO A 86 -20.81 1.70 -10.09
N VAL A 87 -21.69 2.67 -10.35
CA VAL A 87 -21.31 3.97 -10.91
C VAL A 87 -20.48 4.81 -9.92
N ASP A 88 -20.71 4.71 -8.62
CA ASP A 88 -19.91 5.40 -7.60
C ASP A 88 -18.49 4.81 -7.55
N LEU A 89 -18.36 3.48 -7.73
CA LEU A 89 -17.06 2.80 -7.84
C LEU A 89 -16.30 3.23 -9.10
N ALA A 90 -16.97 3.29 -10.25
CA ALA A 90 -16.38 3.78 -11.50
C ALA A 90 -15.89 5.22 -11.35
N ALA A 91 -16.71 6.09 -10.75
CA ALA A 91 -16.36 7.48 -10.48
C ALA A 91 -15.14 7.59 -9.54
N SER A 92 -15.07 6.77 -8.50
CA SER A 92 -13.94 6.73 -7.59
C SER A 92 -12.64 6.31 -8.30
N ILE A 93 -12.69 5.28 -9.15
CA ILE A 93 -11.56 4.85 -9.97
C ILE A 93 -11.09 5.98 -10.88
N CYS A 94 -12.01 6.59 -11.64
CA CYS A 94 -11.68 7.70 -12.54
C CYS A 94 -11.09 8.89 -11.76
N SER A 95 -11.68 9.27 -10.64
CA SER A 95 -11.20 10.36 -9.79
C SER A 95 -9.79 10.09 -9.24
N THR A 96 -9.51 8.84 -8.83
CA THR A 96 -8.17 8.44 -8.36
C THR A 96 -7.15 8.54 -9.49
N VAL A 97 -7.47 8.03 -10.68
CA VAL A 97 -6.58 8.13 -11.86
C VAL A 97 -6.32 9.60 -12.21
N CYS A 98 -7.36 10.43 -12.26
CA CYS A 98 -7.23 11.87 -12.51
C CYS A 98 -6.36 12.54 -11.43
N ALA A 99 -6.55 12.20 -10.16
CA ALA A 99 -5.75 12.74 -9.06
C ALA A 99 -4.27 12.37 -9.20
N VAL A 100 -3.94 11.12 -9.56
CA VAL A 100 -2.57 10.67 -9.83
C VAL A 100 -1.96 11.48 -10.99
N VAL A 101 -2.68 11.60 -12.10
CA VAL A 101 -2.21 12.35 -13.28
C VAL A 101 -1.99 13.84 -12.95
N CYS A 102 -2.94 14.46 -12.23
CA CYS A 102 -2.82 15.86 -11.81
C CYS A 102 -1.63 16.06 -10.85
N THR A 103 -1.44 15.13 -9.91
CA THR A 103 -0.31 15.16 -8.97
C THR A 103 1.02 15.03 -9.70
N ILE A 104 1.17 14.08 -10.61
CA ILE A 104 2.38 13.94 -11.44
C ILE A 104 2.59 15.21 -12.25
N GLY A 105 1.56 15.73 -12.93
CA GLY A 105 1.62 16.96 -13.72
C GLY A 105 2.04 18.16 -12.88
N PHE A 106 1.55 18.28 -11.64
CA PHE A 106 1.96 19.35 -10.72
C PHE A 106 3.47 19.27 -10.42
N PHE A 107 4.00 18.11 -10.06
CA PHE A 107 5.43 17.98 -9.76
C PHE A 107 6.31 18.15 -11.00
N LEU A 108 5.89 17.67 -12.17
CA LEU A 108 6.62 17.91 -13.43
C LEU A 108 6.73 19.42 -13.74
N LYS A 109 5.64 20.18 -13.55
CA LYS A 109 5.65 21.65 -13.69
C LYS A 109 6.55 22.34 -12.65
N ARG A 110 6.78 21.71 -11.50
CA ARG A 110 7.71 22.19 -10.45
C ARG A 110 9.16 21.77 -10.70
N GLY A 111 9.46 21.15 -11.85
CA GLY A 111 10.81 20.73 -12.24
C GLY A 111 11.23 19.34 -11.78
N ALA A 112 10.33 18.57 -11.19
CA ALA A 112 10.60 17.17 -10.92
C ALA A 112 10.63 16.34 -12.20
N THR A 113 11.33 15.21 -12.20
CA THR A 113 11.32 14.23 -13.28
C THR A 113 10.53 12.98 -12.86
N LEU A 114 10.12 12.15 -13.84
CA LEU A 114 9.48 10.86 -13.53
C LEU A 114 10.39 9.96 -12.68
N SER A 115 11.70 10.01 -12.90
CA SER A 115 12.66 9.27 -12.06
C SER A 115 12.67 9.80 -10.62
N MET A 116 12.61 11.12 -10.41
CA MET A 116 12.49 11.71 -9.08
C MET A 116 11.17 11.34 -8.40
N LEU A 117 10.12 11.10 -9.16
CA LEU A 117 8.84 10.57 -8.66
C LEU A 117 8.87 9.04 -8.46
N GLY A 118 10.01 8.39 -8.64
CA GLY A 118 10.17 6.94 -8.46
C GLY A 118 9.51 6.09 -9.55
N LEU A 119 9.09 6.70 -10.65
CA LEU A 119 8.36 6.05 -11.76
C LEU A 119 9.31 5.50 -12.84
N SER A 120 10.47 4.98 -12.44
CA SER A 120 11.44 4.35 -13.34
C SER A 120 11.26 2.84 -13.36
N LEU A 121 11.15 2.25 -14.54
CA LEU A 121 11.05 0.80 -14.75
C LEU A 121 12.39 0.16 -15.16
N LEU A 122 13.50 0.89 -15.11
CA LEU A 122 14.81 0.41 -15.56
C LEU A 122 15.24 -0.89 -14.88
N HIS A 123 14.87 -1.07 -13.60
CA HIS A 123 15.22 -2.24 -12.78
C HIS A 123 13.99 -3.09 -12.41
N TRP A 124 12.95 -3.11 -13.26
CA TRP A 124 11.67 -3.74 -12.97
C TRP A 124 11.78 -5.20 -12.49
N ARG A 125 12.70 -5.99 -13.04
CA ARG A 125 12.93 -7.39 -12.61
C ARG A 125 13.39 -7.49 -11.16
N GLN A 126 14.34 -6.63 -10.76
CA GLN A 126 14.84 -6.60 -9.39
C GLN A 126 13.75 -6.12 -8.44
N ASP A 127 12.99 -5.12 -8.84
CA ASP A 127 11.89 -4.58 -8.05
C ASP A 127 10.75 -5.60 -7.92
N ALA A 128 10.46 -6.39 -8.95
CA ALA A 128 9.51 -7.50 -8.89
C ALA A 128 9.99 -8.59 -7.90
N TRP A 129 11.26 -8.96 -7.92
CA TRP A 129 11.81 -9.90 -6.93
C TRP A 129 11.77 -9.35 -5.50
N ARG A 130 12.00 -8.05 -5.32
CA ARG A 130 11.85 -7.37 -4.00
C ARG A 130 10.40 -7.43 -3.53
N ALA A 131 9.44 -7.21 -4.43
CA ALA A 131 8.02 -7.31 -4.11
C ALA A 131 7.62 -8.72 -3.69
N ILE A 132 8.05 -9.76 -4.43
CA ILE A 132 7.79 -11.16 -4.10
C ILE A 132 8.40 -11.51 -2.72
N ALA A 133 9.65 -11.13 -2.49
CA ALA A 133 10.33 -11.36 -1.22
C ALA A 133 9.65 -10.62 -0.06
N GLY A 134 9.23 -9.37 -0.30
CA GLY A 134 8.46 -8.58 0.67
C GLY A 134 7.11 -9.21 0.99
N LEU A 135 6.36 -9.67 -0.02
CA LEU A 135 5.09 -10.36 0.18
C LEU A 135 5.27 -11.63 1.01
N ALA A 136 6.25 -12.46 0.65
CA ALA A 136 6.57 -13.68 1.39
C ALA A 136 6.93 -13.38 2.87
N LEU A 137 7.57 -12.25 3.14
CA LEU A 137 7.91 -11.83 4.50
C LEU A 137 6.68 -11.42 5.31
N VAL A 138 5.76 -10.62 4.71
CA VAL A 138 4.73 -9.89 5.46
C VAL A 138 3.37 -10.56 5.46
N VAL A 139 3.06 -11.43 4.49
CA VAL A 139 1.70 -11.91 4.28
C VAL A 139 1.15 -12.66 5.50
N ALA A 140 1.89 -13.62 6.03
CA ALA A 140 1.41 -14.39 7.19
C ALA A 140 1.36 -13.55 8.47
N PRO A 141 2.44 -12.83 8.89
CA PRO A 141 2.39 -12.08 10.15
C PRO A 141 1.34 -10.96 10.12
N LEU A 142 1.15 -10.26 8.98
CA LEU A 142 0.16 -9.19 8.92
C LEU A 142 -1.27 -9.71 8.90
N LEU A 143 -1.55 -10.79 8.15
CA LEU A 143 -2.88 -11.42 8.16
C LEU A 143 -3.21 -12.03 9.53
N THR A 144 -2.24 -12.64 10.19
CA THR A 144 -2.43 -13.15 11.56
C THR A 144 -2.72 -12.00 12.53
N LEU A 145 -1.94 -10.93 12.47
CA LEU A 145 -2.16 -9.75 13.31
C LEU A 145 -3.54 -9.12 13.05
N ALA A 146 -3.91 -8.97 11.78
CA ALA A 146 -5.23 -8.45 11.40
C ALA A 146 -6.36 -9.34 11.95
N GLY A 147 -6.26 -10.65 11.82
CA GLY A 147 -7.26 -11.59 12.37
C GLY A 147 -7.35 -11.56 13.89
N VAL A 148 -6.21 -11.43 14.59
CA VAL A 148 -6.21 -11.25 16.07
C VAL A 148 -6.89 -9.95 16.45
N LEU A 149 -6.57 -8.85 15.77
CA LEU A 149 -7.18 -7.54 16.07
C LEU A 149 -8.67 -7.50 15.74
N ASP A 150 -9.11 -8.18 14.67
CA ASP A 150 -10.52 -8.29 14.27
C ASP A 150 -11.38 -8.96 15.36
N SER A 151 -10.81 -9.89 16.14
CA SER A 151 -11.51 -10.49 17.26
C SER A 151 -11.83 -9.53 18.43
N PHE A 152 -11.13 -8.40 18.50
CA PHE A 152 -11.34 -7.36 19.52
C PHE A 152 -12.09 -6.13 18.97
N VAL A 153 -11.75 -5.72 17.75
CA VAL A 153 -12.33 -4.56 17.05
C VAL A 153 -12.69 -4.99 15.64
N PRO A 154 -13.98 -5.26 15.35
CA PRO A 154 -14.40 -5.75 14.05
C PRO A 154 -13.92 -4.87 12.90
N TYR A 155 -13.42 -5.53 11.87
CA TYR A 155 -12.91 -4.90 10.66
C TYR A 155 -14.08 -4.65 9.70
N HIS A 156 -14.23 -3.40 9.29
CA HIS A 156 -15.22 -2.98 8.30
C HIS A 156 -14.52 -2.34 7.11
N HIS A 157 -14.55 -3.00 5.97
CA HIS A 157 -13.98 -2.43 4.76
C HIS A 157 -15.07 -2.19 3.72
N PRO A 158 -15.34 -0.93 3.33
CA PRO A 158 -16.44 -0.61 2.40
C PRO A 158 -16.41 -1.40 1.09
N ILE A 159 -15.21 -1.68 0.54
CA ILE A 159 -15.04 -2.47 -0.68
C ILE A 159 -15.40 -3.94 -0.46
N ILE A 160 -15.08 -4.52 0.70
CA ILE A 160 -15.43 -5.91 1.04
C ILE A 160 -16.94 -6.04 1.22
N ASP A 161 -17.55 -5.09 1.94
CA ASP A 161 -19.00 -5.08 2.14
C ASP A 161 -19.74 -4.89 0.81
N PHE A 162 -19.20 -4.05 -0.07
CA PHE A 162 -19.72 -3.87 -1.42
C PHE A 162 -19.57 -5.13 -2.29
N LEU A 163 -18.44 -5.84 -2.19
CA LEU A 163 -18.21 -7.11 -2.89
C LEU A 163 -19.19 -8.20 -2.44
N LYS A 164 -19.53 -8.24 -1.14
CA LYS A 164 -20.51 -9.17 -0.59
C LYS A 164 -21.93 -8.87 -1.11
N ALA A 165 -22.26 -7.60 -1.28
CA ALA A 165 -23.58 -7.16 -1.75
C ALA A 165 -23.78 -7.31 -3.27
N HIS A 166 -22.69 -7.30 -4.05
CA HIS A 166 -22.71 -7.29 -5.51
C HIS A 166 -21.81 -8.39 -6.08
N GLN A 167 -22.39 -9.55 -6.40
CA GLN A 167 -21.65 -10.71 -6.95
C GLN A 167 -21.57 -10.68 -8.48
N ASP A 168 -21.66 -9.51 -9.10
CA ASP A 168 -21.54 -9.34 -10.54
C ASP A 168 -20.05 -9.34 -10.95
N ALA A 169 -19.71 -10.05 -12.03
CA ALA A 169 -18.35 -10.21 -12.53
C ALA A 169 -17.71 -8.86 -12.92
N THR A 170 -18.50 -7.91 -13.44
CA THR A 170 -18.02 -6.57 -13.81
C THR A 170 -17.64 -5.78 -12.58
N VAL A 171 -18.48 -5.81 -11.54
CA VAL A 171 -18.23 -5.14 -10.26
C VAL A 171 -17.00 -5.73 -9.60
N THR A 172 -16.87 -7.07 -9.58
CA THR A 172 -15.69 -7.76 -9.05
C THR A 172 -14.43 -7.32 -9.79
N ALA A 173 -14.45 -7.27 -11.12
CA ALA A 173 -13.31 -6.81 -11.92
C ALA A 173 -12.94 -5.34 -11.62
N MET A 174 -13.92 -4.46 -11.43
CA MET A 174 -13.69 -3.07 -11.05
C MET A 174 -13.06 -2.96 -9.65
N ILE A 175 -13.51 -3.76 -8.69
CA ILE A 175 -12.94 -3.83 -7.34
C ILE A 175 -11.48 -4.29 -7.41
N VAL A 176 -11.20 -5.38 -8.14
CA VAL A 176 -9.85 -5.89 -8.32
C VAL A 176 -8.96 -4.83 -8.98
N LEU A 177 -9.41 -4.18 -10.05
CA LEU A 177 -8.67 -3.11 -10.70
C LEU A 177 -8.37 -1.96 -9.73
N SER A 178 -9.37 -1.53 -8.97
CA SER A 178 -9.22 -0.45 -7.99
C SER A 178 -8.23 -0.84 -6.89
N ALA A 179 -8.47 -1.95 -6.18
CA ALA A 179 -7.73 -2.33 -4.99
C ALA A 179 -6.31 -2.83 -5.30
N VAL A 180 -6.11 -3.50 -6.44
CA VAL A 180 -4.83 -4.13 -6.78
C VAL A 180 -3.92 -3.22 -7.60
N VAL A 181 -4.49 -2.28 -8.37
CA VAL A 181 -3.70 -1.45 -9.30
C VAL A 181 -3.82 0.04 -8.98
N VAL A 182 -5.03 0.59 -9.05
CA VAL A 182 -5.22 2.05 -9.04
C VAL A 182 -4.89 2.67 -7.68
N VAL A 183 -5.46 2.11 -6.61
CA VAL A 183 -5.24 2.60 -5.24
C VAL A 183 -3.79 2.44 -4.80
N PRO A 184 -3.11 1.27 -4.98
CA PRO A 184 -1.69 1.15 -4.67
C PRO A 184 -0.80 2.16 -5.40
N ILE A 185 -1.05 2.45 -6.68
CA ILE A 185 -0.27 3.49 -7.40
C ILE A 185 -0.44 4.86 -6.74
N ALA A 186 -1.69 5.23 -6.42
CA ALA A 186 -1.99 6.52 -5.82
C ALA A 186 -1.36 6.67 -4.42
N GLU A 187 -1.53 5.65 -3.59
CA GLU A 187 -1.05 5.66 -2.20
C GLU A 187 0.48 5.59 -2.12
N GLU A 188 1.13 4.75 -2.91
CA GLU A 188 2.58 4.68 -2.90
C GLU A 188 3.21 5.97 -3.44
N LEU A 189 2.63 6.58 -4.48
CA LEU A 189 3.06 7.89 -4.95
C LEU A 189 2.96 8.94 -3.84
N LEU A 190 1.82 9.01 -3.15
CA LEU A 190 1.55 10.03 -2.14
C LEU A 190 2.38 9.82 -0.87
N PHE A 191 2.30 8.62 -0.28
CA PHE A 191 2.92 8.34 1.02
C PHE A 191 4.40 8.01 0.91
N ARG A 192 4.84 7.22 -0.08
CA ARG A 192 6.22 6.75 -0.16
C ARG A 192 7.12 7.72 -0.91
N ARG A 193 6.64 8.28 -2.01
CA ARG A 193 7.54 9.17 -2.76
C ARG A 193 7.40 10.62 -2.39
N ILE A 194 6.17 11.13 -2.29
CA ILE A 194 5.94 12.55 -2.02
C ILE A 194 6.19 12.87 -0.55
N LEU A 195 5.48 12.22 0.38
CA LEU A 195 5.61 12.50 1.81
C LEU A 195 6.93 11.96 2.39
N GLN A 196 7.19 10.66 2.26
CA GLN A 196 8.40 10.04 2.85
C GLN A 196 9.66 10.61 2.20
N GLY A 197 9.71 10.76 0.87
CA GLY A 197 10.88 11.33 0.19
C GLY A 197 11.20 12.76 0.65
N TRP A 198 10.17 13.58 0.92
CA TRP A 198 10.36 14.90 1.53
C TRP A 198 10.90 14.79 2.96
N LEU A 199 10.35 13.90 3.79
CA LEU A 199 10.82 13.69 5.16
C LEU A 199 12.26 13.20 5.19
N GLU A 200 12.65 12.24 4.34
CA GLU A 200 14.02 11.73 4.20
C GLU A 200 14.99 12.84 3.83
N THR A 201 14.60 13.70 2.87
CA THR A 201 15.40 14.88 2.48
C THR A 201 15.58 15.82 3.66
N ARG A 202 14.53 16.09 4.44
CA ARG A 202 14.61 16.94 5.64
C ARG A 202 15.45 16.31 6.76
N GLU A 203 15.34 15.02 6.96
CA GLU A 203 16.16 14.29 7.94
C GLU A 203 17.65 14.33 7.55
N ALA A 204 17.97 14.12 6.26
CA ALA A 204 19.30 14.25 5.72
C ALA A 204 19.89 15.66 5.95
N GLN A 205 19.15 16.70 5.58
CA GLN A 205 19.58 18.09 5.79
C GLN A 205 19.83 18.42 7.27
N ARG A 206 18.94 18.01 8.18
CA ARG A 206 19.09 18.23 9.62
C ARG A 206 20.27 17.49 10.23
N SER A 207 20.63 16.34 9.67
CA SER A 207 21.77 15.56 10.12
C SER A 207 23.11 16.01 9.54
N GLY A 208 23.13 17.03 8.68
CA GLY A 208 24.33 17.46 7.94
C GLY A 208 24.80 16.46 6.90
N TRP A 209 23.90 15.59 6.42
CA TRP A 209 24.24 14.62 5.38
C TRP A 209 24.19 15.27 4.00
N GLU A 210 25.33 15.28 3.31
CA GLU A 210 25.46 15.87 1.96
C GLU A 210 25.54 14.82 0.85
N GLY A 211 25.51 13.52 1.22
CA GLY A 211 25.60 12.41 0.28
C GLY A 211 24.24 12.05 -0.34
N PRO A 212 24.25 11.07 -1.28
CA PRO A 212 23.03 10.50 -1.81
C PRO A 212 22.24 9.71 -0.75
N LEU A 213 20.95 9.48 -1.00
CA LEU A 213 20.11 8.60 -0.20
C LEU A 213 20.23 7.14 -0.72
N PRO A 214 19.96 6.12 0.10
CA PRO A 214 19.66 6.22 1.54
C PRO A 214 20.91 6.61 2.35
N MET A 215 20.66 7.23 3.49
CA MET A 215 21.76 7.47 4.46
C MET A 215 22.32 6.11 4.90
N THR A 216 23.64 5.92 4.76
CA THR A 216 24.30 4.62 4.96
C THR A 216 24.38 4.16 6.42
N SER A 217 23.91 4.96 7.36
CA SER A 217 23.92 4.62 8.78
C SER A 217 22.63 3.93 9.21
N TYR A 218 22.72 2.74 9.82
CA TYR A 218 21.59 1.97 10.35
C TYR A 218 20.67 2.72 11.32
N SER A 219 21.12 3.82 11.89
CA SER A 219 20.37 4.64 12.85
C SER A 219 19.67 5.85 12.25
N LYS A 220 19.86 6.14 10.95
CA LYS A 220 19.33 7.33 10.29
C LYS A 220 18.35 6.92 9.17
N GLY A 221 17.27 7.68 8.99
CA GLY A 221 16.26 7.45 7.95
C GLY A 221 15.00 6.72 8.44
N TRP A 222 15.02 6.07 9.61
CA TRP A 222 13.85 5.38 10.13
C TRP A 222 12.73 6.31 10.61
N GLY A 223 13.07 7.54 11.03
CA GLY A 223 12.09 8.54 11.45
C GLY A 223 11.14 8.89 10.32
N SER A 224 11.68 9.14 9.14
CA SER A 224 10.90 9.45 7.93
C SER A 224 9.98 8.30 7.52
N ILE A 225 10.51 7.06 7.56
CA ILE A 225 9.74 5.85 7.26
C ILE A 225 8.61 5.68 8.29
N ALA A 226 8.91 5.79 9.59
CA ALA A 226 7.93 5.61 10.65
C ALA A 226 6.79 6.63 10.57
N VAL A 227 7.11 7.91 10.38
CA VAL A 227 6.09 8.98 10.26
C VAL A 227 5.22 8.76 9.03
N ALA A 228 5.80 8.51 7.86
CA ALA A 228 5.02 8.27 6.64
C ALA A 228 4.14 7.02 6.74
N SER A 229 4.64 5.97 7.40
CA SER A 229 3.90 4.72 7.61
C SER A 229 2.77 4.87 8.62
N LEU A 230 2.98 5.66 9.68
CA LEU A 230 1.92 6.00 10.63
C LEU A 230 0.82 6.84 9.95
N CYS A 231 1.19 7.83 9.14
CA CYS A 231 0.21 8.61 8.36
C CYS A 231 -0.59 7.71 7.40
N PHE A 232 0.07 6.77 6.74
CA PHE A 232 -0.58 5.76 5.88
C PHE A 232 -1.56 4.88 6.66
N GLY A 233 -1.14 4.32 7.79
CA GLY A 233 -2.02 3.53 8.64
C GLY A 233 -3.21 4.34 9.15
N LEU A 234 -2.98 5.55 9.66
CA LEU A 234 -4.04 6.43 10.18
C LEU A 234 -5.02 6.89 9.09
N ALA A 235 -4.63 6.95 7.82
CA ALA A 235 -5.58 7.17 6.73
C ALA A 235 -6.66 6.07 6.62
N HIS A 236 -6.42 4.90 7.23
CA HIS A 236 -7.34 3.76 7.31
C HIS A 236 -8.03 3.63 8.69
N TYR A 237 -7.94 4.65 9.56
CA TYR A 237 -8.49 4.61 10.92
C TYR A 237 -9.99 4.27 10.96
N GLY A 238 -10.76 4.69 9.94
CA GLY A 238 -12.19 4.37 9.81
C GLY A 238 -12.51 2.89 9.55
N GLN A 239 -11.49 2.02 9.40
CA GLN A 239 -11.63 0.59 9.13
C GLN A 239 -11.36 -0.28 10.38
N GLY A 240 -11.74 0.19 11.55
CA GLY A 240 -11.48 -0.50 12.82
C GLY A 240 -9.99 -0.49 13.19
N ALA A 241 -9.45 -1.63 13.65
CA ALA A 241 -8.04 -1.73 14.06
C ALA A 241 -7.04 -1.95 12.88
N ALA A 242 -7.51 -1.91 11.63
CA ALA A 242 -6.67 -2.14 10.43
C ALA A 242 -5.47 -1.19 10.31
N TRP A 243 -5.55 0.01 10.87
CA TRP A 243 -4.45 0.98 10.84
C TRP A 243 -3.16 0.46 11.48
N ILE A 244 -3.24 -0.48 12.44
CA ILE A 244 -2.06 -1.06 13.11
C ILE A 244 -1.27 -1.94 12.14
N PRO A 245 -1.82 -3.05 11.57
CA PRO A 245 -1.08 -3.85 10.60
C PRO A 245 -0.72 -3.06 9.35
N LEU A 246 -1.54 -2.09 8.91
CA LEU A 246 -1.22 -1.24 7.77
C LEU A 246 -0.06 -0.28 8.06
N THR A 247 0.11 0.21 9.28
CA THR A 247 1.31 0.96 9.68
C THR A 247 2.57 0.09 9.55
N LEU A 248 2.53 -1.15 10.05
CA LEU A 248 3.67 -2.09 9.94
C LEU A 248 3.95 -2.47 8.47
N PHE A 249 2.90 -2.72 7.69
CA PHE A 249 3.02 -2.91 6.24
C PHE A 249 3.67 -1.70 5.58
N GLY A 250 3.22 -0.53 5.96
CA GLY A 250 3.77 0.74 5.55
C GLY A 250 5.27 0.88 5.78
N MET A 251 5.78 0.39 6.90
CA MET A 251 7.22 0.42 7.19
C MET A 251 8.02 -0.46 6.22
N VAL A 252 7.49 -1.61 5.83
CA VAL A 252 8.15 -2.48 4.84
C VAL A 252 8.16 -1.85 3.46
N LEU A 253 7.03 -1.28 3.03
CA LEU A 253 6.92 -0.54 1.76
C LEU A 253 7.88 0.66 1.75
N GLY A 254 7.85 1.46 2.82
CA GLY A 254 8.69 2.64 2.99
C GLY A 254 10.18 2.30 3.00
N TRP A 255 10.56 1.22 3.68
CA TRP A 255 11.95 0.76 3.67
C TRP A 255 12.38 0.33 2.26
N SER A 256 11.55 -0.40 1.52
CA SER A 256 11.85 -0.80 0.14
C SER A 256 12.09 0.40 -0.78
N VAL A 257 11.26 1.44 -0.66
CA VAL A 257 11.41 2.68 -1.45
C VAL A 257 12.62 3.48 -1.01
N SER A 258 12.88 3.59 0.31
CA SER A 258 14.07 4.26 0.84
C SER A 258 15.36 3.66 0.28
N GLN A 259 15.43 2.34 0.12
CA GLN A 259 16.62 1.69 -0.43
C GLN A 259 16.87 1.98 -1.92
N THR A 260 15.86 2.39 -2.68
CA THR A 260 15.96 2.43 -4.16
C THR A 260 15.53 3.75 -4.79
N GLY A 261 14.76 4.55 -4.08
CA GLY A 261 14.07 5.71 -4.64
C GLY A 261 12.98 5.36 -5.65
N ARG A 262 12.68 4.07 -5.90
CA ARG A 262 11.72 3.59 -6.90
C ARG A 262 10.44 3.06 -6.25
N LEU A 263 9.30 3.37 -6.86
CA LEU A 263 7.98 2.95 -6.36
C LEU A 263 7.58 1.55 -6.82
N PHE A 264 8.16 1.03 -7.89
CA PHE A 264 7.64 -0.15 -8.56
C PHE A 264 7.58 -1.39 -7.64
N SER A 265 8.61 -1.61 -6.80
CA SER A 265 8.60 -2.71 -5.82
C SER A 265 7.50 -2.54 -4.77
N ALA A 266 7.26 -1.31 -4.29
CA ALA A 266 6.22 -1.04 -3.31
C ALA A 266 4.82 -1.16 -3.92
N ILE A 267 4.59 -0.64 -5.12
CA ILE A 267 3.32 -0.77 -5.85
C ILE A 267 2.98 -2.25 -6.09
N LEU A 268 3.94 -3.05 -6.56
CA LEU A 268 3.72 -4.48 -6.78
C LEU A 268 3.46 -5.24 -5.49
N LEU A 269 4.24 -4.96 -4.43
CA LEU A 269 4.04 -5.59 -3.12
C LEU A 269 2.67 -5.23 -2.54
N HIS A 270 2.29 -3.96 -2.61
CA HIS A 270 1.01 -3.48 -2.12
C HIS A 270 -0.16 -4.09 -2.90
N GLY A 271 -0.12 -4.03 -4.24
CA GLY A 271 -1.14 -4.65 -5.07
C GLY A 271 -1.25 -6.17 -4.85
N ALA A 272 -0.12 -6.87 -4.71
CA ALA A 272 -0.13 -8.29 -4.42
C ALA A 272 -0.72 -8.62 -3.04
N PHE A 273 -0.42 -7.83 -2.00
CA PHE A 273 -1.02 -7.99 -0.67
C PHE A 273 -2.53 -7.77 -0.71
N ASN A 274 -2.99 -6.71 -1.39
CA ASN A 274 -4.43 -6.45 -1.59
C ASN A 274 -5.10 -7.56 -2.42
N CYS A 275 -4.42 -8.10 -3.43
CA CYS A 275 -4.91 -9.24 -4.20
C CYS A 275 -5.14 -10.46 -3.31
N VAL A 276 -4.20 -10.80 -2.42
CA VAL A 276 -4.37 -11.90 -1.44
C VAL A 276 -5.60 -11.65 -0.57
N SER A 277 -5.78 -10.43 -0.07
CA SER A 277 -6.93 -10.05 0.78
C SER A 277 -8.27 -10.19 0.03
N VAL A 278 -8.34 -9.74 -1.22
CA VAL A 278 -9.53 -9.88 -2.08
C VAL A 278 -9.84 -11.36 -2.37
N VAL A 279 -8.82 -12.17 -2.69
CA VAL A 279 -8.98 -13.61 -2.94
C VAL A 279 -9.53 -14.33 -1.69
N ILE A 280 -8.98 -14.04 -0.50
CA ILE A 280 -9.49 -14.60 0.75
C ILE A 280 -10.97 -14.24 0.95
N CYS A 281 -11.34 -12.98 0.71
CA CYS A 281 -12.72 -12.53 0.84
C CYS A 281 -13.67 -13.26 -0.14
N LEU A 282 -13.25 -13.44 -1.40
CA LEU A 282 -14.05 -14.17 -2.41
C LEU A 282 -14.23 -15.65 -2.04
N LEU A 283 -13.20 -16.30 -1.52
CA LEU A 283 -13.29 -17.70 -1.06
C LEU A 283 -14.26 -17.85 0.11
N GLN A 284 -14.23 -16.91 1.07
CA GLN A 284 -15.14 -16.93 2.21
C GLN A 284 -16.61 -16.68 1.82
N ASN A 285 -16.86 -15.82 0.83
CA ASN A 285 -18.21 -15.57 0.32
C ASN A 285 -18.84 -16.79 -0.36
N ASN A 286 -18.05 -17.53 -1.15
CA ASN A 286 -18.53 -18.73 -1.84
C ASN A 286 -18.89 -19.89 -0.87
N GLN A 287 -18.49 -19.82 0.39
CA GLN A 287 -18.84 -20.81 1.41
C GLN A 287 -20.09 -20.45 2.22
N ALA A 288 -20.50 -19.18 2.16
CA ALA A 288 -21.68 -18.67 2.85
C ALA A 288 -22.96 -18.69 1.98
N SER A 289 -22.82 -18.95 0.67
CA SER A 289 -23.90 -19.15 -0.32
C SER A 289 -24.23 -20.63 -0.51
#